data_ea397d8e466dbdad3ea9d7644004f0d7
#
_entry.id   ea397d8e466dbdad3ea9d7644004f0d7
#
_cell.length_a   1.000
_cell.length_b   1.000
_cell.length_c   1.000
_cell.angle_alpha   90.00
_cell.angle_beta   90.00
_cell.angle_gamma   90.00
#
_symmetry.space_group_name_H-M   'P 1'
#
loop_
_entity.id
_entity.type
_entity.pdbx_description
1 polymer ?
#
loop_
_entity_poly.entity_id
_entity_poly.type
_entity_poly.pdbx_seq_one_letter_code
_entity_poly.pdbx_strand_id
1 'polypeptide(L)'
;CIRDRLEGSAGMRSRGFYEGFEQDAETAKAELLQILVESKLAGKKVAAYGAAAKGNTFLNYAGIKSDLIAYVVDRNPAKQGKWMPGSRIPIVDEGFLKRDQPDVIVILPWNIKSEVLNQLSYAKAWGARFVVAQPEVAFVE
;
A
#
# COMPACT_ATOMS: atom_id res chain seq x y z
N CYS A 1 -17.99 -16.97 -24.63
CA CYS A 1 -16.91 -17.32 -23.68
C CYS A 1 -17.41 -17.19 -22.24
N ILE A 2 -16.95 -18.03 -21.33
CA ILE A 2 -17.32 -17.98 -19.90
C ILE A 2 -16.94 -16.61 -19.31
N ARG A 3 -15.79 -16.10 -19.67
CA ARG A 3 -15.32 -14.75 -19.28
C ARG A 3 -16.32 -13.66 -19.69
N ASP A 4 -16.78 -13.66 -20.94
CA ASP A 4 -17.74 -12.67 -21.45
C ASP A 4 -19.07 -12.71 -20.70
N ARG A 5 -19.52 -13.89 -20.29
CA ARG A 5 -20.75 -14.06 -19.51
C ARG A 5 -20.58 -13.52 -18.09
N LEU A 6 -19.46 -13.81 -17.44
CA LEU A 6 -19.15 -13.33 -16.08
C LEU A 6 -19.00 -11.82 -16.07
N GLU A 7 -18.27 -11.24 -17.02
CA GLU A 7 -18.11 -9.79 -17.18
C GLU A 7 -19.46 -9.08 -17.45
N GLY A 8 -20.32 -9.70 -18.28
CA GLY A 8 -21.65 -9.18 -18.56
C GLY A 8 -22.60 -9.25 -17.36
N SER A 9 -22.57 -10.36 -16.60
CA SER A 9 -23.39 -10.53 -15.39
C SER A 9 -22.95 -9.61 -14.24
N ALA A 10 -21.67 -9.28 -14.16
CA ALA A 10 -21.12 -8.33 -13.21
C ALA A 10 -21.34 -6.86 -13.59
N GLY A 11 -22.01 -6.58 -14.74
CA GLY A 11 -22.25 -5.23 -15.22
C GLY A 11 -21.01 -4.52 -15.77
N MET A 12 -19.90 -5.21 -16.01
CA MET A 12 -18.62 -4.66 -16.46
C MET A 12 -18.70 -4.00 -17.85
N ARG A 13 -19.80 -4.20 -18.58
CA ARG A 13 -20.07 -3.55 -19.88
C ARG A 13 -20.88 -2.26 -19.75
N SER A 14 -21.28 -1.89 -18.53
CA SER A 14 -22.04 -0.68 -18.26
C SER A 14 -21.13 0.45 -17.78
N ARG A 15 -21.44 1.68 -18.18
CA ARG A 15 -20.73 2.87 -17.70
C ARG A 15 -20.81 3.01 -16.18
N GLY A 16 -21.95 2.68 -15.58
CA GLY A 16 -22.16 2.77 -14.14
C GLY A 16 -21.24 1.86 -13.32
N PHE A 17 -20.79 0.72 -13.86
CA PHE A 17 -19.81 -0.13 -13.22
C PHE A 17 -18.44 0.58 -13.06
N TYR A 18 -18.00 1.26 -14.11
CA TYR A 18 -16.73 1.98 -14.10
C TYR A 18 -16.79 3.27 -13.27
N GLU A 19 -17.93 3.95 -13.27
CA GLU A 19 -18.16 5.14 -12.42
C GLU A 19 -18.09 4.77 -10.93
N GLY A 20 -18.68 3.65 -10.52
CA GLY A 20 -18.56 3.13 -9.15
C GLY A 20 -17.12 2.77 -8.78
N PHE A 21 -16.40 2.11 -9.67
CA PHE A 21 -15.00 1.73 -9.48
C PHE A 21 -14.08 2.96 -9.36
N GLU A 22 -14.30 3.98 -10.19
CA GLU A 22 -13.55 5.24 -10.13
C GLU A 22 -13.76 5.94 -8.79
N GLN A 23 -15.01 6.02 -8.32
CA GLN A 23 -15.34 6.62 -7.04
C GLN A 23 -14.72 5.88 -5.85
N ASP A 24 -14.70 4.54 -5.88
CA ASP A 24 -14.05 3.73 -4.85
C ASP A 24 -12.54 3.96 -4.83
N ALA A 25 -11.91 4.07 -6.00
CA ALA A 25 -10.48 4.37 -6.11
C ALA A 25 -10.14 5.77 -5.61
N GLU A 26 -10.95 6.77 -5.92
CA GLU A 26 -10.79 8.15 -5.42
C GLU A 26 -10.95 8.22 -3.90
N THR A 27 -11.92 7.51 -3.35
CA THR A 27 -12.15 7.43 -1.90
C THR A 27 -10.96 6.78 -1.20
N ALA A 28 -10.50 5.63 -1.68
CA ALA A 28 -9.32 4.96 -1.12
C ALA A 28 -8.05 5.83 -1.18
N LYS A 29 -7.87 6.56 -2.29
CA LYS A 29 -6.79 7.54 -2.42
C LYS A 29 -6.87 8.62 -1.35
N ALA A 30 -8.04 9.24 -1.19
CA ALA A 30 -8.24 10.34 -0.25
C ALA A 30 -8.04 9.89 1.20
N GLU A 31 -8.58 8.75 1.58
CA GLU A 31 -8.45 8.17 2.92
C GLU A 31 -7.00 7.79 3.25
N LEU A 32 -6.28 7.16 2.33
CA LEU A 32 -4.87 6.84 2.54
C LEU A 32 -4.04 8.12 2.66
N LEU A 33 -4.24 9.10 1.78
CA LEU A 33 -3.54 10.38 1.84
C LEU A 33 -3.80 11.09 3.18
N GLN A 34 -5.02 11.06 3.69
CA GLN A 34 -5.35 11.62 5.00
C GLN A 34 -4.50 10.98 6.11
N ILE A 35 -4.47 9.64 6.19
CA ILE A 35 -3.67 8.91 7.18
C ILE A 35 -2.19 9.28 7.09
N LEU A 36 -1.64 9.37 5.87
CA LEU A 36 -0.23 9.68 5.65
C LEU A 36 0.11 11.12 6.05
N VAL A 37 -0.74 12.08 5.68
CA VAL A 37 -0.55 13.49 6.04
C VAL A 37 -0.68 13.70 7.55
N GLU A 38 -1.69 13.13 8.18
CA GLU A 38 -1.85 13.18 9.64
C GLU A 38 -0.67 12.56 10.38
N SER A 39 -0.16 11.42 9.89
CA SER A 39 1.04 10.78 10.44
C SER A 39 2.26 11.68 10.32
N LYS A 40 2.45 12.32 9.18
CA LYS A 40 3.55 13.26 8.95
C LYS A 40 3.47 14.48 9.87
N LEU A 41 2.30 15.08 9.99
CA LEU A 41 2.07 16.23 10.89
C LEU A 41 2.29 15.88 12.37
N ALA A 42 1.99 14.64 12.74
CA ALA A 42 2.26 14.12 14.08
C ALA A 42 3.73 13.69 14.31
N GLY A 43 4.61 13.89 13.34
CA GLY A 43 6.02 13.51 13.41
C GLY A 43 6.28 12.01 13.37
N LYS A 44 5.33 11.21 12.90
CA LYS A 44 5.44 9.76 12.80
C LYS A 44 6.17 9.33 11.53
N LYS A 45 6.97 8.28 11.66
CA LYS A 45 7.63 7.64 10.52
C LYS A 45 6.67 6.68 9.82
N VAL A 46 6.57 6.80 8.52
CA VAL A 46 5.75 5.92 7.67
C VAL A 46 6.63 5.19 6.67
N ALA A 47 6.52 3.87 6.65
CA ALA A 47 7.14 3.00 5.65
C ALA A 47 6.06 2.18 4.94
N ALA A 48 6.41 1.54 3.83
CA ALA A 48 5.54 0.56 3.19
C ALA A 48 6.24 -0.79 3.09
N TYR A 49 5.48 -1.84 2.89
CA TYR A 49 5.97 -3.20 2.70
C TYR A 49 5.46 -3.79 1.39
N GLY A 50 6.37 -4.39 0.64
CA GLY A 50 6.11 -5.08 -0.61
C GLY A 50 6.17 -4.16 -1.84
N ALA A 51 7.28 -4.19 -2.57
CA ALA A 51 7.42 -3.48 -3.85
C ALA A 51 6.66 -4.21 -4.97
N ALA A 52 5.33 -4.33 -4.81
CA ALA A 52 4.41 -5.01 -5.71
C ALA A 52 3.89 -4.08 -6.80
N ALA A 53 3.64 -4.62 -8.01
CA ALA A 53 3.17 -3.84 -9.15
C ALA A 53 1.84 -3.11 -8.88
N LYS A 54 0.87 -3.78 -8.27
CA LYS A 54 -0.42 -3.18 -7.91
C LYS A 54 -0.27 -2.02 -6.92
N GLY A 55 0.55 -2.22 -5.89
CA GLY A 55 0.85 -1.17 -4.92
C GLY A 55 1.55 0.02 -5.56
N ASN A 56 2.50 -0.23 -6.45
CA ASN A 56 3.18 0.82 -7.20
C ASN A 56 2.20 1.64 -8.07
N THR A 57 1.28 0.98 -8.76
CA THR A 57 0.23 1.65 -9.54
C THR A 57 -0.63 2.54 -8.65
N PHE A 58 -1.02 2.05 -7.47
CA PHE A 58 -1.82 2.82 -6.52
C PHE A 58 -1.07 4.03 -5.96
N LEU A 59 0.20 3.87 -5.59
CA LEU A 59 1.04 4.98 -5.12
C LEU A 59 1.19 6.08 -6.17
N ASN A 60 1.41 5.71 -7.44
CA ASN A 60 1.49 6.67 -8.54
C ASN A 60 0.16 7.36 -8.80
N TYR A 61 -0.94 6.62 -8.78
CA TYR A 61 -2.30 7.18 -8.90
C TYR A 61 -2.61 8.19 -7.79
N ALA A 62 -2.23 7.87 -6.55
CA ALA A 62 -2.44 8.75 -5.40
C ALA A 62 -1.43 9.90 -5.32
N GLY A 63 -0.40 9.92 -6.14
CA GLY A 63 0.67 10.92 -6.08
C GLY A 63 1.57 10.82 -4.86
N ILE A 64 1.63 9.65 -4.23
CA ILE A 64 2.42 9.42 -3.02
C ILE A 64 3.89 9.25 -3.39
N LYS A 65 4.76 10.00 -2.72
CA LYS A 65 6.22 10.01 -2.89
C LYS A 65 6.93 9.87 -1.54
N SER A 66 8.25 10.01 -1.56
CA SER A 66 9.11 9.84 -0.39
C SER A 66 8.90 10.87 0.73
N ASP A 67 8.17 11.94 0.47
CA ASP A 67 7.76 12.91 1.50
C ASP A 67 6.68 12.36 2.43
N LEU A 68 5.87 11.39 1.98
CA LEU A 68 4.82 10.73 2.76
C LEU A 68 5.17 9.31 3.19
N ILE A 69 5.83 8.53 2.33
CA ILE A 69 6.34 7.18 2.65
C ILE A 69 7.86 7.20 2.45
N ALA A 70 8.60 7.06 3.52
CA ALA A 70 10.05 7.22 3.50
C ALA A 70 10.77 6.14 2.68
N TYR A 71 10.31 4.89 2.74
CA TYR A 71 10.87 3.75 2.01
C TYR A 71 9.86 2.61 1.88
N VAL A 72 10.15 1.69 0.97
CA VAL A 72 9.41 0.43 0.80
C VAL A 72 10.34 -0.73 1.13
N VAL A 73 9.87 -1.65 1.97
CA VAL A 73 10.61 -2.88 2.29
C VAL A 73 10.23 -3.98 1.31
N ASP A 74 11.21 -4.67 0.75
CA ASP A 74 10.97 -5.88 -0.04
C ASP A 74 12.02 -6.94 0.28
N ARG A 75 11.61 -8.20 0.34
CA ARG A 75 12.50 -9.34 0.60
C ARG A 75 13.31 -9.76 -0.62
N ASN A 76 12.88 -9.38 -1.81
CA ASN A 76 13.58 -9.74 -3.03
C ASN A 76 14.88 -8.94 -3.19
N PRO A 77 16.06 -9.58 -3.11
CA PRO A 77 17.33 -8.89 -3.23
C PRO A 77 17.51 -8.15 -4.57
N ALA A 78 16.83 -8.61 -5.63
CA ALA A 78 16.88 -7.98 -6.93
C ALA A 78 16.20 -6.59 -6.98
N LYS A 79 15.34 -6.29 -6.00
CA LYS A 79 14.66 -5.01 -5.87
C LYS A 79 15.36 -4.07 -4.88
N GLN A 80 16.03 -4.62 -3.88
CA GLN A 80 16.72 -3.85 -2.84
C GLN A 80 17.80 -2.94 -3.44
N GLY A 81 17.93 -1.74 -2.88
CA GLY A 81 18.85 -0.71 -3.39
C GLY A 81 18.37 0.01 -4.66
N LYS A 82 17.14 -0.26 -5.11
CA LYS A 82 16.48 0.41 -6.23
C LYS A 82 15.37 1.33 -5.73
N TRP A 83 14.64 1.92 -6.66
CA TRP A 83 13.52 2.82 -6.38
C TRP A 83 12.22 2.28 -6.99
N MET A 84 11.11 2.60 -6.35
CA MET A 84 9.79 2.37 -6.93
C MET A 84 9.63 3.20 -8.21
N PRO A 85 9.17 2.58 -9.32
CA PRO A 85 8.93 3.32 -10.56
C PRO A 85 7.91 4.45 -10.37
N GLY A 86 8.23 5.63 -10.87
CA GLY A 86 7.39 6.82 -10.80
C GLY A 86 7.50 7.60 -9.49
N SER A 87 7.19 6.99 -8.36
CA SER A 87 7.26 7.63 -7.03
C SER A 87 8.68 7.88 -6.54
N ARG A 88 9.64 7.11 -7.03
CA ARG A 88 11.06 7.12 -6.61
C ARG A 88 11.27 6.88 -5.11
N ILE A 89 10.36 6.17 -4.47
CA ILE A 89 10.53 5.76 -3.08
C ILE A 89 11.60 4.66 -3.04
N PRO A 90 12.64 4.77 -2.18
CA PRO A 90 13.71 3.79 -2.12
C PRO A 90 13.22 2.45 -1.59
N ILE A 91 13.76 1.36 -2.16
CA ILE A 91 13.46 -0.01 -1.73
C ILE A 91 14.62 -0.51 -0.88
N VAL A 92 14.31 -0.98 0.32
CA VAL A 92 15.28 -1.43 1.32
C VAL A 92 14.99 -2.86 1.78
N ASP A 93 15.94 -3.44 2.50
CA ASP A 93 15.79 -4.75 3.14
C ASP A 93 14.99 -4.67 4.45
N GLU A 94 14.58 -5.84 4.95
CA GLU A 94 13.85 -5.95 6.22
C GLU A 94 14.73 -5.60 7.44
N GLY A 95 16.04 -5.73 7.32
CA GLY A 95 16.98 -5.31 8.37
C GLY A 95 16.94 -3.80 8.61
N PHE A 96 16.75 -3.02 7.54
CA PHE A 96 16.54 -1.58 7.67
C PHE A 96 15.27 -1.25 8.45
N LEU A 97 14.15 -1.93 8.15
CA LEU A 97 12.90 -1.77 8.87
C LEU A 97 13.05 -2.01 10.38
N LYS A 98 13.78 -3.07 10.76
CA LYS A 98 14.02 -3.43 12.16
C LYS A 98 14.86 -2.38 12.90
N ARG A 99 15.77 -1.73 12.22
CA ARG A 99 16.60 -0.65 12.80
C ARG A 99 15.86 0.67 12.89
N ASP A 100 15.08 1.02 11.86
CA ASP A 100 14.39 2.31 11.78
C ASP A 100 13.11 2.36 12.60
N GLN A 101 12.44 1.23 12.80
CA GLN A 101 11.23 1.06 13.62
C GLN A 101 10.13 2.10 13.32
N PRO A 102 9.54 2.11 12.09
CA PRO A 102 8.52 3.08 11.73
C PRO A 102 7.24 2.89 12.53
N ASP A 103 6.51 3.97 12.76
CA ASP A 103 5.24 3.97 13.50
C ASP A 103 4.08 3.39 12.70
N VAL A 104 4.12 3.57 11.39
CA VAL A 104 3.09 3.11 10.47
C VAL A 104 3.70 2.35 9.30
N ILE A 105 3.15 1.19 8.98
CA ILE A 105 3.57 0.35 7.86
C ILE A 105 2.38 0.13 6.92
N VAL A 106 2.48 0.66 5.71
CA VAL A 106 1.47 0.47 4.65
C VAL A 106 1.74 -0.84 3.92
N ILE A 107 0.79 -1.76 3.93
CA ILE A 107 0.88 -3.05 3.23
C ILE A 107 0.41 -2.86 1.79
N LEU A 108 1.35 -2.90 0.84
CA LEU A 108 1.05 -2.73 -0.58
C LEU A 108 0.48 -4.00 -1.24
N PRO A 109 0.96 -5.22 -0.94
CA PRO A 109 0.35 -6.45 -1.46
C PRO A 109 -0.86 -6.87 -0.62
N TRP A 110 -1.93 -6.09 -0.67
CA TRP A 110 -3.15 -6.29 0.15
C TRP A 110 -3.83 -7.66 -0.02
N ASN A 111 -3.64 -8.33 -1.15
CA ASN A 111 -4.16 -9.67 -1.41
C ASN A 111 -3.51 -10.76 -0.53
N ILE A 112 -2.32 -10.51 0.01
CA ILE A 112 -1.60 -11.39 0.95
C ILE A 112 -1.38 -10.71 2.31
N LYS A 113 -2.26 -9.80 2.71
CA LYS A 113 -2.11 -9.02 3.95
C LYS A 113 -1.90 -9.89 5.18
N SER A 114 -2.60 -11.00 5.29
CA SER A 114 -2.48 -11.91 6.45
C SER A 114 -1.09 -12.54 6.57
N GLU A 115 -0.49 -12.94 5.45
CA GLU A 115 0.88 -13.44 5.40
C GLU A 115 1.88 -12.35 5.82
N VAL A 116 1.70 -11.14 5.29
CA VAL A 116 2.55 -9.99 5.62
C VAL A 116 2.44 -9.62 7.09
N LEU A 117 1.24 -9.58 7.65
CA LEU A 117 1.03 -9.32 9.08
C LEU A 117 1.73 -10.36 9.96
N ASN A 118 1.65 -11.64 9.60
CA ASN A 118 2.37 -12.70 10.31
C ASN A 118 3.88 -12.52 10.21
N GLN A 119 4.41 -12.21 9.04
CA GLN A 119 5.83 -11.97 8.82
C GLN A 119 6.35 -10.77 9.61
N LEU A 120 5.56 -9.72 9.70
CA LEU A 120 5.93 -8.46 10.36
C LEU A 120 5.41 -8.37 11.81
N SER A 121 4.95 -9.49 12.39
CA SER A 121 4.41 -9.52 13.75
C SER A 121 5.39 -8.95 14.81
N TYR A 122 6.69 -9.06 14.59
CA TYR A 122 7.72 -8.46 15.45
C TYR A 122 7.65 -6.93 15.51
N ALA A 123 7.09 -6.27 14.49
CA ALA A 123 6.95 -4.82 14.49
C ALA A 123 5.96 -4.29 15.53
N LYS A 124 5.07 -5.14 16.01
CA LYS A 124 4.18 -4.83 17.14
C LYS A 124 4.95 -4.55 18.43
N ALA A 125 6.16 -5.09 18.58
CA ALA A 125 6.99 -4.89 19.78
C ALA A 125 7.39 -3.43 20.00
N TRP A 126 7.47 -2.61 18.95
CA TRP A 126 7.70 -1.17 19.07
C TRP A 126 6.46 -0.31 18.79
N GLY A 127 5.27 -0.95 18.70
CA GLY A 127 4.01 -0.26 18.55
C GLY A 127 3.65 0.14 17.11
N ALA A 128 4.27 -0.49 16.10
CA ALA A 128 3.92 -0.22 14.71
C ALA A 128 2.45 -0.57 14.40
N ARG A 129 1.78 0.30 13.65
CA ARG A 129 0.43 0.09 13.16
C ARG A 129 0.47 -0.22 11.68
N PHE A 130 -0.38 -1.14 11.25
CA PHE A 130 -0.45 -1.56 9.85
C PHE A 130 -1.66 -0.95 9.16
N VAL A 131 -1.49 -0.52 7.91
CA VAL A 131 -2.55 0.06 7.07
C VAL A 131 -2.62 -0.68 5.75
N VAL A 132 -3.81 -1.02 5.31
CA VAL A 132 -4.10 -1.49 3.94
C VAL A 132 -4.95 -0.46 3.22
N ALA A 133 -4.82 -0.40 1.89
CA ALA A 133 -5.57 0.54 1.05
C ALA A 133 -6.71 -0.13 0.25
N GLN A 134 -6.76 -1.46 0.24
CA GLN A 134 -7.74 -2.22 -0.53
C GLN A 134 -8.24 -3.44 0.27
N PRO A 135 -9.50 -3.83 0.15
CA PRO A 135 -10.58 -3.18 -0.61
C PRO A 135 -11.00 -1.82 -0.03
N GLU A 136 -10.73 -1.57 1.23
CA GLU A 136 -10.98 -0.32 1.95
C GLU A 136 -9.74 0.08 2.73
N VAL A 137 -9.54 1.37 2.92
CA VAL A 137 -8.44 1.87 3.75
C VAL A 137 -8.77 1.61 5.21
N ALA A 138 -7.94 0.82 5.85
CA ALA A 138 -8.14 0.46 7.25
C ALA A 138 -6.81 0.17 7.96
N PHE A 139 -6.78 0.46 9.26
CA PHE A 139 -5.78 -0.12 10.14
C PHE A 139 -6.13 -1.58 10.38
N VAL A 140 -5.11 -2.46 10.32
CA VAL A 140 -5.24 -3.91 10.51
C VAL A 140 -4.29 -4.39 11.59
N GLU A 141 -4.70 -5.45 12.32
CA GLU A 141 -3.95 -6.07 13.42
C GLU A 141 -3.39 -7.45 13.04
#